data_a252363bcf44556c72a0251607db1f63
#
_entry.id   a252363bcf44556c72a0251607db1f63
#
_cell.length_a   1.000
_cell.length_b   1.000
_cell.length_c   1.000
_cell.angle_alpha   90.00
_cell.angle_beta   90.00
_cell.angle_gamma   90.00
#
_symmetry.space_group_name_H-M   'P 1'
#
loop_
_entity.id
_entity.type
_entity.pdbx_description
1 polymer ?
#
loop_
_entity_poly.entity_id
_entity_poly.type
_entity_poly.pdbx_seq_one_letter_code
_entity_poly.pdbx_strand_id
1 'polypeptide(L)'
;MASNADVGGEPEPKEYQEKKTQLAEFKQLEDRGELDLYYLDETGFCLIPCVPYGWQERGKYLKIKSRRSRRINVLGIMNRKNHLETYVSLQSINSDVIVACIDAFFPKVNKPTVIVVDQASIHTSGYILDKIEEWKERGITIFELPTYSPELNLIEILWRFIKYEWIDIDAYSSWENFTASALKNPPRIW
;
A
#
# COMPACT_ATOMS: atom_id res chain seq x y z
N MET A 1 32.55 -19.06 5.31
CA MET A 1 31.97 -18.47 4.08
C MET A 1 30.74 -17.69 4.50
N ALA A 2 30.82 -16.37 4.50
CA ALA A 2 29.69 -15.51 4.87
C ALA A 2 28.71 -15.49 3.68
N SER A 3 27.44 -15.85 3.92
CA SER A 3 26.38 -15.66 2.96
C SER A 3 26.18 -14.16 2.77
N ASN A 4 26.34 -13.68 1.54
CA ASN A 4 25.93 -12.36 1.15
C ASN A 4 24.43 -12.20 1.49
N ALA A 5 24.12 -11.37 2.49
CA ALA A 5 22.78 -10.84 2.63
C ALA A 5 22.47 -10.07 1.35
N ASP A 6 21.37 -10.42 0.71
CA ASP A 6 20.84 -9.74 -0.46
C ASP A 6 20.62 -8.27 -0.08
N VAL A 7 21.53 -7.43 -0.52
CA VAL A 7 21.41 -5.97 -0.38
C VAL A 7 20.29 -5.61 -1.34
N GLY A 8 19.15 -5.16 -0.82
CA GLY A 8 18.01 -4.71 -1.62
C GLY A 8 18.52 -3.84 -2.77
N GLY A 9 18.13 -4.18 -4.01
CA GLY A 9 18.61 -3.49 -5.20
C GLY A 9 18.31 -2.00 -5.12
N GLU A 10 19.17 -1.18 -5.68
CA GLU A 10 18.89 0.24 -5.87
C GLU A 10 18.15 0.43 -7.20
N PRO A 11 17.24 1.41 -7.29
CA PRO A 11 16.60 1.73 -8.57
C PRO A 11 17.64 2.18 -9.61
N GLU A 12 17.37 1.94 -10.87
CA GLU A 12 18.21 2.48 -11.93
C GLU A 12 18.11 4.01 -11.88
N PRO A 13 19.25 4.74 -11.71
CA PRO A 13 19.22 6.17 -11.35
C PRO A 13 18.52 7.05 -12.41
N LYS A 14 18.61 6.70 -13.67
CA LYS A 14 17.98 7.46 -14.74
C LYS A 14 16.46 7.26 -14.74
N GLU A 15 16.01 6.01 -14.67
CA GLU A 15 14.59 5.68 -14.59
C GLU A 15 13.95 6.32 -13.33
N TYR A 16 14.62 6.21 -12.19
CA TYR A 16 14.17 6.83 -10.96
C TYR A 16 13.95 8.34 -11.11
N GLN A 17 14.93 9.06 -11.70
CA GLN A 17 14.82 10.51 -11.83
C GLN A 17 13.72 10.91 -12.85
N GLU A 18 13.57 10.17 -13.93
CA GLU A 18 12.50 10.39 -14.91
C GLU A 18 11.11 10.19 -14.28
N LYS A 19 10.90 9.07 -13.59
CA LYS A 19 9.63 8.76 -12.92
C LYS A 19 9.31 9.74 -11.79
N LYS A 20 10.31 10.16 -11.01
CA LYS A 20 10.16 11.17 -9.98
C LYS A 20 9.72 12.51 -10.57
N THR A 21 10.29 12.92 -11.70
CA THR A 21 9.91 14.15 -12.40
C THR A 21 8.47 14.06 -12.92
N GLN A 22 8.08 12.96 -13.58
CA GLN A 22 6.71 12.75 -14.05
C GLN A 22 5.70 12.74 -12.89
N LEU A 23 6.04 12.11 -11.76
CA LEU A 23 5.19 12.12 -10.58
C LEU A 23 5.02 13.54 -10.00
N ALA A 24 6.07 14.37 -10.06
CA ALA A 24 5.99 15.78 -9.66
C ALA A 24 5.06 16.58 -10.58
N GLU A 25 5.07 16.31 -11.89
CA GLU A 25 4.14 16.92 -12.85
C GLU A 25 2.69 16.52 -12.55
N PHE A 26 2.40 15.24 -12.28
CA PHE A 26 1.07 14.80 -11.87
C PHE A 26 0.59 15.49 -10.59
N LYS A 27 1.47 15.67 -9.60
CA LYS A 27 1.14 16.41 -8.37
C LYS A 27 0.76 17.87 -8.66
N GLN A 28 1.45 18.53 -9.60
CA GLN A 28 1.10 19.89 -10.01
C GLN A 28 -0.24 19.95 -10.75
N LEU A 29 -0.54 18.97 -11.62
CA LEU A 29 -1.83 18.86 -12.30
C LEU A 29 -2.97 18.61 -11.30
N GLU A 30 -2.75 17.77 -10.28
CA GLU A 30 -3.71 17.55 -9.19
C GLU A 30 -3.94 18.85 -8.39
N ASP A 31 -2.87 19.58 -8.04
CA ASP A 31 -2.97 20.85 -7.30
C ASP A 31 -3.76 21.92 -8.08
N ARG A 32 -3.73 21.89 -9.42
CA ARG A 32 -4.57 22.71 -10.28
C ARG A 32 -6.00 22.18 -10.49
N GLY A 33 -6.28 20.97 -9.99
CA GLY A 33 -7.57 20.32 -10.13
C GLY A 33 -7.84 19.69 -11.50
N GLU A 34 -6.81 19.56 -12.34
CA GLU A 34 -6.90 19.04 -13.72
C GLU A 34 -6.98 17.51 -13.76
N LEU A 35 -6.45 16.81 -12.73
CA LEU A 35 -6.56 15.36 -12.55
C LEU A 35 -6.75 14.98 -11.09
N ASP A 36 -7.08 13.71 -10.83
CA ASP A 36 -6.97 13.10 -9.51
C ASP A 36 -5.79 12.13 -9.48
N LEU A 37 -5.01 12.18 -8.38
CA LEU A 37 -3.83 11.35 -8.18
C LEU A 37 -4.06 10.41 -6.99
N TYR A 38 -4.05 9.11 -7.26
CA TYR A 38 -4.20 8.07 -6.26
C TYR A 38 -2.95 7.19 -6.21
N TYR A 39 -2.73 6.56 -5.06
CA TYR A 39 -1.65 5.62 -4.80
C TYR A 39 -2.28 4.31 -4.37
N LEU A 40 -1.89 3.23 -5.02
CA LEU A 40 -2.36 1.88 -4.75
C LEU A 40 -1.20 1.03 -4.27
N ASP A 41 -1.44 0.26 -3.20
CA ASP A 41 -0.50 -0.72 -2.71
C ASP A 41 -1.21 -1.77 -1.84
N GLU A 42 -0.53 -2.91 -1.67
CA GLU A 42 -0.96 -4.02 -0.83
C GLU A 42 -0.14 -4.09 0.45
N THR A 43 -0.80 -4.35 1.57
CA THR A 43 -0.10 -4.65 2.81
C THR A 43 -0.71 -5.86 3.52
N GLY A 44 0.12 -6.54 4.31
CA GLY A 44 -0.32 -7.65 5.15
C GLY A 44 -0.12 -7.36 6.62
N PHE A 45 -1.14 -7.72 7.41
CA PHE A 45 -1.13 -7.62 8.87
C PHE A 45 -1.24 -9.01 9.49
N CYS A 46 -0.44 -9.29 10.51
CA CYS A 46 -0.45 -10.56 11.23
C CYS A 46 -0.23 -10.32 12.73
N LEU A 47 -0.46 -11.36 13.57
CA LEU A 47 -0.27 -11.27 15.02
C LEU A 47 1.20 -11.20 15.47
N ILE A 48 2.12 -10.92 14.55
CA ILE A 48 3.53 -10.69 14.89
C ILE A 48 3.74 -9.18 14.81
N PRO A 49 4.00 -8.49 15.94
CA PRO A 49 4.24 -7.06 15.92
C PRO A 49 5.43 -6.72 15.04
N CYS A 50 5.29 -5.67 14.25
CA CYS A 50 6.41 -5.12 13.48
C CYS A 50 7.35 -4.30 14.36
N VAL A 51 6.91 -3.91 15.56
CA VAL A 51 7.68 -3.08 16.49
C VAL A 51 8.71 -3.93 17.22
N PRO A 52 10.03 -3.70 17.04
CA PRO A 52 11.08 -4.50 17.68
C PRO A 52 11.22 -4.19 19.17
N TYR A 53 10.69 -3.06 19.65
CA TYR A 53 10.80 -2.59 21.03
C TYR A 53 9.48 -2.01 21.49
N GLY A 54 9.14 -2.25 22.77
CA GLY A 54 8.00 -1.65 23.45
C GLY A 54 8.38 -1.29 24.89
N TRP A 55 7.86 -0.19 25.39
CA TRP A 55 7.98 0.16 26.81
C TRP A 55 7.02 -0.68 27.63
N GLN A 56 7.50 -1.30 28.69
CA GLN A 56 6.69 -2.03 29.65
C GLN A 56 7.14 -1.73 31.07
N GLU A 57 6.25 -1.92 32.02
CA GLU A 57 6.58 -1.80 33.43
C GLU A 57 7.59 -2.88 33.83
N ARG A 58 8.58 -2.48 34.61
CA ARG A 58 9.64 -3.40 35.08
C ARG A 58 9.03 -4.60 35.82
N GLY A 59 9.38 -5.80 35.37
CA GLY A 59 8.88 -7.05 35.93
C GLY A 59 7.57 -7.56 35.32
N LYS A 60 6.92 -6.82 34.42
CA LYS A 60 5.81 -7.33 33.61
C LYS A 60 6.33 -7.83 32.25
N TYR A 61 5.78 -8.95 31.80
CA TYR A 61 6.15 -9.55 30.52
C TYR A 61 4.91 -9.66 29.63
N LEU A 62 4.94 -9.01 28.49
CA LEU A 62 3.95 -9.23 27.44
C LEU A 62 4.30 -10.49 26.68
N LYS A 63 3.47 -11.53 26.77
CA LYS A 63 3.66 -12.77 26.02
C LYS A 63 3.04 -12.62 24.63
N ILE A 64 3.88 -12.44 23.62
CA ILE A 64 3.47 -12.42 22.23
C ILE A 64 3.60 -13.84 21.67
N LYS A 65 2.51 -14.36 21.10
CA LYS A 65 2.52 -15.70 20.47
C LYS A 65 3.30 -15.61 19.16
N SER A 66 4.45 -16.28 19.09
CA SER A 66 5.33 -16.32 17.89
C SER A 66 4.96 -17.40 16.86
N ARG A 67 3.74 -17.92 16.87
CA ARG A 67 3.31 -18.93 15.89
C ARG A 67 2.90 -18.27 14.58
N ARG A 68 3.05 -19.00 13.45
CA ARG A 68 2.40 -18.65 12.16
C ARG A 68 0.96 -18.23 12.43
N SER A 69 0.68 -16.96 12.33
CA SER A 69 -0.63 -16.39 12.60
C SER A 69 -1.41 -16.24 11.30
N ARG A 70 -2.72 -16.15 11.41
CA ARG A 70 -3.56 -15.67 10.32
C ARG A 70 -3.03 -14.33 9.85
N ARG A 71 -3.19 -14.04 8.56
CA ARG A 71 -2.83 -12.77 7.95
C ARG A 71 -4.08 -12.13 7.37
N ILE A 72 -4.21 -10.85 7.54
CA ILE A 72 -5.14 -10.00 6.79
C ILE A 72 -4.33 -9.33 5.70
N ASN A 73 -4.78 -9.42 4.47
CA ASN A 73 -4.23 -8.65 3.36
C ASN A 73 -5.18 -7.50 3.06
N VAL A 74 -4.63 -6.33 2.87
CA VAL A 74 -5.38 -5.11 2.61
C VAL A 74 -4.81 -4.47 1.35
N LEU A 75 -5.65 -4.29 0.34
CA LEU A 75 -5.36 -3.43 -0.80
C LEU A 75 -5.94 -2.06 -0.49
N GLY A 76 -5.15 -1.01 -0.65
CA GLY A 76 -5.57 0.37 -0.42
C GLY A 76 -5.40 1.22 -1.67
N ILE A 77 -6.35 2.13 -1.87
CA ILE A 77 -6.26 3.21 -2.87
C ILE A 77 -6.41 4.51 -2.11
N MET A 78 -5.38 5.35 -2.09
CA MET A 78 -5.35 6.58 -1.29
C MET A 78 -4.92 7.78 -2.14
N ASN A 79 -5.52 8.95 -1.88
CA ASN A 79 -5.06 10.21 -2.47
C ASN A 79 -4.39 11.13 -1.43
N ARG A 80 -3.81 12.23 -1.88
CA ARG A 80 -3.15 13.24 -1.02
C ARG A 80 -4.11 14.02 -0.12
N LYS A 81 -5.42 13.88 -0.32
CA LYS A 81 -6.48 14.49 0.51
C LYS A 81 -7.00 13.54 1.58
N ASN A 82 -6.26 12.44 1.86
CA ASN A 82 -6.61 11.39 2.83
C ASN A 82 -7.92 10.65 2.51
N HIS A 83 -8.35 10.65 1.25
CA HIS A 83 -9.41 9.75 0.85
C HIS A 83 -8.82 8.36 0.63
N LEU A 84 -9.24 7.41 1.43
CA LEU A 84 -8.74 6.03 1.44
C LEU A 84 -9.89 5.05 1.18
N GLU A 85 -9.73 4.22 0.17
CA GLU A 85 -10.55 3.04 -0.09
C GLU A 85 -9.72 1.81 0.28
N THR A 86 -10.33 0.86 0.99
CA THR A 86 -9.65 -0.37 1.40
C THR A 86 -10.48 -1.60 1.06
N TYR A 87 -9.79 -2.62 0.57
CA TYR A 87 -10.34 -3.95 0.29
C TYR A 87 -9.60 -4.97 1.14
N VAL A 88 -10.32 -5.67 2.00
CA VAL A 88 -9.76 -6.58 2.98
C VAL A 88 -10.00 -8.02 2.56
N SER A 89 -8.94 -8.84 2.58
CA SER A 89 -8.98 -10.26 2.24
C SER A 89 -8.21 -11.10 3.24
N LEU A 90 -8.73 -12.29 3.56
CA LEU A 90 -7.99 -13.33 4.29
C LEU A 90 -7.14 -14.21 3.35
N GLN A 91 -7.33 -14.07 2.05
CA GLN A 91 -6.56 -14.73 1.01
C GLN A 91 -5.52 -13.77 0.44
N SER A 92 -4.53 -14.29 -0.27
CA SER A 92 -3.56 -13.46 -0.99
C SER A 92 -4.28 -12.60 -2.02
N ILE A 93 -3.85 -11.36 -2.14
CA ILE A 93 -4.28 -10.46 -3.20
C ILE A 93 -3.51 -10.88 -4.46
N ASN A 94 -4.24 -11.13 -5.51
CA ASN A 94 -3.72 -11.46 -6.84
C ASN A 94 -4.18 -10.42 -7.86
N SER A 95 -3.75 -10.55 -9.09
CA SER A 95 -4.11 -9.64 -10.18
C SER A 95 -5.62 -9.50 -10.37
N ASP A 96 -6.39 -10.58 -10.21
CA ASP A 96 -7.85 -10.53 -10.37
C ASP A 96 -8.50 -9.64 -9.30
N VAL A 97 -7.99 -9.70 -8.05
CA VAL A 97 -8.46 -8.84 -6.95
C VAL A 97 -8.12 -7.38 -7.25
N ILE A 98 -6.91 -7.10 -7.74
CA ILE A 98 -6.51 -5.72 -8.11
C ILE A 98 -7.41 -5.19 -9.23
N VAL A 99 -7.64 -5.99 -10.27
CA VAL A 99 -8.56 -5.63 -11.37
C VAL A 99 -9.95 -5.34 -10.84
N ALA A 100 -10.51 -6.24 -10.03
CA ALA A 100 -11.85 -6.05 -9.46
C ALA A 100 -11.94 -4.78 -8.59
N CYS A 101 -10.89 -4.45 -7.83
CA CYS A 101 -10.83 -3.25 -7.01
C CYS A 101 -10.77 -1.97 -7.85
N ILE A 102 -9.94 -1.95 -8.91
CA ILE A 102 -9.88 -0.81 -9.84
C ILE A 102 -11.20 -0.66 -10.59
N ASP A 103 -11.80 -1.76 -11.07
CA ASP A 103 -13.10 -1.73 -11.73
C ASP A 103 -14.22 -1.21 -10.79
N ALA A 104 -14.19 -1.59 -9.50
CA ALA A 104 -15.13 -1.08 -8.49
C ALA A 104 -14.89 0.40 -8.15
N PHE A 105 -13.69 0.91 -8.39
CA PHE A 105 -13.35 2.31 -8.17
C PHE A 105 -13.88 3.25 -9.27
N PHE A 106 -14.13 2.76 -10.49
CA PHE A 106 -14.58 3.54 -11.64
C PHE A 106 -15.78 4.44 -11.39
N PRO A 107 -16.85 4.03 -10.67
CA PRO A 107 -18.00 4.92 -10.44
C PRO A 107 -17.67 6.23 -9.73
N LYS A 108 -16.47 6.31 -9.11
CA LYS A 108 -15.96 7.47 -8.37
C LYS A 108 -15.10 8.39 -9.24
N VAL A 109 -14.72 7.92 -10.43
CA VAL A 109 -13.88 8.67 -11.38
C VAL A 109 -14.75 9.63 -12.18
N ASN A 110 -14.53 10.93 -12.02
CA ASN A 110 -15.28 11.97 -12.70
C ASN A 110 -14.41 12.92 -13.54
N LYS A 111 -13.09 12.71 -13.52
CA LYS A 111 -12.08 13.44 -14.31
C LYS A 111 -10.86 12.54 -14.55
N PRO A 112 -9.90 12.95 -15.41
CA PRO A 112 -8.67 12.18 -15.61
C PRO A 112 -8.04 11.79 -14.28
N THR A 113 -7.73 10.51 -14.12
CA THR A 113 -7.23 9.94 -12.87
C THR A 113 -5.95 9.15 -13.14
N VAL A 114 -4.92 9.39 -12.34
CA VAL A 114 -3.69 8.61 -12.35
C VAL A 114 -3.63 7.76 -11.09
N ILE A 115 -3.43 6.45 -11.26
CA ILE A 115 -3.19 5.53 -10.15
C ILE A 115 -1.72 5.11 -10.17
N VAL A 116 -0.98 5.53 -9.16
CA VAL A 116 0.43 5.19 -8.95
C VAL A 116 0.49 3.82 -8.28
N VAL A 117 1.29 2.93 -8.83
CA VAL A 117 1.48 1.55 -8.35
C VAL A 117 2.96 1.22 -8.30
N ASP A 118 3.36 0.32 -7.41
CA ASP A 118 4.68 -0.27 -7.53
C ASP A 118 4.70 -1.38 -8.60
N GLN A 119 5.90 -1.71 -9.06
CA GLN A 119 6.08 -2.69 -10.12
C GLN A 119 5.69 -4.12 -9.69
N ALA A 120 5.72 -4.41 -8.38
CA ALA A 120 5.37 -5.73 -7.85
C ALA A 120 3.84 -5.94 -7.76
N SER A 121 3.07 -4.86 -7.65
CA SER A 121 1.61 -4.91 -7.50
C SER A 121 0.90 -5.30 -8.80
N ILE A 122 1.50 -5.02 -9.97
CA ILE A 122 0.91 -5.36 -11.27
C ILE A 122 1.80 -6.38 -11.99
N HIS A 123 1.43 -7.64 -11.90
CA HIS A 123 2.04 -8.67 -12.74
C HIS A 123 1.61 -8.47 -14.20
N THR A 124 2.58 -8.29 -15.10
CA THR A 124 2.38 -8.12 -16.55
C THR A 124 1.91 -9.41 -17.22
N SER A 125 0.68 -9.84 -16.92
CA SER A 125 -0.02 -10.85 -17.73
C SER A 125 -0.74 -10.15 -18.90
N GLY A 126 -0.95 -10.85 -20.01
CA GLY A 126 -1.72 -10.30 -21.14
C GLY A 126 -3.08 -9.73 -20.71
N TYR A 127 -3.74 -10.40 -19.79
CA TYR A 127 -5.01 -9.95 -19.22
C TYR A 127 -4.91 -8.58 -18.51
N ILE A 128 -3.85 -8.33 -17.76
CA ILE A 128 -3.63 -7.03 -17.10
C ILE A 128 -3.36 -5.93 -18.12
N LEU A 129 -2.58 -6.23 -19.16
CA LEU A 129 -2.29 -5.26 -20.23
C LEU A 129 -3.57 -4.83 -20.95
N ASP A 130 -4.46 -5.80 -21.28
CA ASP A 130 -5.76 -5.50 -21.89
C ASP A 130 -6.61 -4.62 -20.95
N LYS A 131 -6.58 -4.88 -19.65
CA LYS A 131 -7.28 -4.06 -18.65
C LYS A 131 -6.72 -2.64 -18.52
N ILE A 132 -5.41 -2.47 -18.58
CA ILE A 132 -4.77 -1.14 -18.54
C ILE A 132 -5.24 -0.27 -19.71
N GLU A 133 -5.34 -0.83 -20.92
CA GLU A 133 -5.86 -0.09 -22.09
C GLU A 133 -7.37 0.24 -21.91
N GLU A 134 -8.19 -0.71 -21.43
CA GLU A 134 -9.60 -0.44 -21.11
C GLU A 134 -9.75 0.70 -20.09
N TRP A 135 -8.94 0.68 -19.02
CA TRP A 135 -8.97 1.72 -17.99
C TRP A 135 -8.55 3.08 -18.53
N LYS A 136 -7.55 3.11 -19.40
CA LYS A 136 -7.07 4.32 -20.04
C LYS A 136 -8.14 4.97 -20.94
N GLU A 137 -8.87 4.17 -21.72
CA GLU A 137 -10.01 4.65 -22.51
C GLU A 137 -11.11 5.25 -21.64
N ARG A 138 -11.23 4.80 -20.38
CA ARG A 138 -12.21 5.29 -19.40
C ARG A 138 -11.66 6.39 -18.49
N GLY A 139 -10.46 6.92 -18.76
CA GLY A 139 -9.87 8.05 -18.06
C GLY A 139 -8.99 7.71 -16.85
N ILE A 140 -8.64 6.42 -16.65
CA ILE A 140 -7.65 6.02 -15.64
C ILE A 140 -6.33 5.63 -16.30
N THR A 141 -5.26 6.26 -15.88
CA THR A 141 -3.90 5.92 -16.28
C THR A 141 -3.16 5.24 -15.13
N ILE A 142 -2.62 4.06 -15.37
CA ILE A 142 -1.74 3.38 -14.42
C ILE A 142 -0.32 3.94 -14.59
N PHE A 143 0.28 4.37 -13.49
CA PHE A 143 1.64 4.89 -13.47
C PHE A 143 2.51 4.01 -12.58
N GLU A 144 3.37 3.22 -13.20
CA GLU A 144 4.29 2.32 -12.51
C GLU A 144 5.51 3.09 -11.99
N LEU A 145 5.83 2.89 -10.71
CA LEU A 145 7.04 3.39 -10.07
C LEU A 145 8.25 2.51 -10.44
N PRO A 146 9.47 3.05 -10.37
CA PRO A 146 10.67 2.23 -10.51
C PRO A 146 10.75 1.19 -9.40
N THR A 147 11.45 0.09 -9.66
CA THR A 147 11.77 -0.88 -8.61
C THR A 147 12.48 -0.22 -7.43
N TYR A 148 12.27 -0.75 -6.23
CA TYR A 148 12.93 -0.28 -4.99
C TYR A 148 12.75 1.22 -4.68
N SER A 149 11.58 1.78 -4.96
CA SER A 149 11.28 3.21 -4.74
C SER A 149 10.03 3.44 -3.87
N PRO A 150 9.94 2.81 -2.68
CA PRO A 150 8.74 2.90 -1.83
C PRO A 150 8.47 4.33 -1.34
N GLU A 151 9.49 5.18 -1.25
CA GLU A 151 9.35 6.59 -0.84
C GLU A 151 8.58 7.45 -1.86
N LEU A 152 8.42 6.96 -3.09
CA LEU A 152 7.59 7.60 -4.12
C LEU A 152 6.11 7.20 -4.00
N ASN A 153 5.81 6.09 -3.29
CA ASN A 153 4.45 5.62 -3.08
C ASN A 153 3.88 6.15 -1.75
N LEU A 154 3.01 7.14 -1.80
CA LEU A 154 2.47 7.80 -0.61
C LEU A 154 1.77 6.83 0.36
N ILE A 155 1.09 5.81 -0.13
CA ILE A 155 0.36 4.86 0.71
C ILE A 155 1.28 3.99 1.57
N GLU A 156 2.53 3.81 1.18
CA GLU A 156 3.55 3.13 1.99
C GLU A 156 3.78 3.84 3.34
N ILE A 157 3.68 5.16 3.37
CA ILE A 157 3.79 5.96 4.61
C ILE A 157 2.63 5.60 5.53
N LEU A 158 1.40 5.46 4.99
CA LEU A 158 0.23 5.03 5.75
C LEU A 158 0.43 3.63 6.33
N TRP A 159 0.89 2.67 5.51
CA TRP A 159 1.13 1.30 5.98
C TRP A 159 2.17 1.22 7.09
N ARG A 160 3.25 1.98 6.96
CA ARG A 160 4.27 2.08 8.01
C ARG A 160 3.68 2.67 9.28
N PHE A 161 2.94 3.76 9.18
CA PHE A 161 2.28 4.38 10.34
C PHE A 161 1.34 3.39 11.05
N ILE A 162 0.47 2.68 10.30
CA ILE A 162 -0.44 1.69 10.88
C ILE A 162 0.33 0.57 11.59
N LYS A 163 1.39 0.06 10.99
CA LYS A 163 2.17 -1.07 11.53
C LYS A 163 3.00 -0.70 12.75
N TYR A 164 3.54 0.51 12.80
CA TYR A 164 4.51 0.89 13.83
C TYR A 164 3.96 1.77 14.94
N GLU A 165 2.92 2.56 14.64
CA GLU A 165 2.41 3.59 15.56
C GLU A 165 0.94 3.39 15.93
N TRP A 166 0.10 2.91 15.00
CA TRP A 166 -1.35 2.89 15.19
C TRP A 166 -1.86 1.65 15.93
N ILE A 167 -1.31 0.46 15.63
CA ILE A 167 -1.75 -0.77 16.26
C ILE A 167 -1.04 -0.93 17.59
N ASP A 168 -1.79 -0.72 18.68
CA ASP A 168 -1.27 -0.92 20.02
C ASP A 168 -0.78 -2.35 20.23
N ILE A 169 0.28 -2.51 21.06
CA ILE A 169 0.88 -3.80 21.34
C ILE A 169 -0.11 -4.77 21.98
N ASP A 170 -1.06 -4.27 22.75
CA ASP A 170 -2.11 -5.08 23.41
C ASP A 170 -3.08 -5.70 22.39
N ALA A 171 -3.22 -5.10 21.21
CA ALA A 171 -4.02 -5.65 20.11
C ALA A 171 -3.50 -7.02 19.65
N TYR A 172 -2.20 -7.26 19.77
CA TYR A 172 -1.56 -8.52 19.38
C TYR A 172 -1.83 -9.68 20.37
N SER A 173 -2.57 -9.44 21.44
CA SER A 173 -2.95 -10.46 22.43
C SER A 173 -3.93 -11.51 21.88
N SER A 174 -4.82 -11.13 20.96
CA SER A 174 -5.77 -12.04 20.28
C SER A 174 -6.04 -11.61 18.85
N TRP A 175 -6.56 -12.56 18.04
CA TRP A 175 -6.97 -12.28 16.67
C TRP A 175 -8.13 -11.28 16.61
N GLU A 176 -9.07 -11.39 17.52
CA GLU A 176 -10.25 -10.53 17.63
C GLU A 176 -9.83 -9.08 17.93
N ASN A 177 -8.98 -8.89 18.93
CA ASN A 177 -8.47 -7.56 19.28
C ASN A 177 -7.65 -6.96 18.12
N PHE A 178 -6.81 -7.78 17.49
CA PHE A 178 -5.99 -7.37 16.37
C PHE A 178 -6.83 -6.91 15.17
N THR A 179 -7.82 -7.71 14.76
CA THR A 179 -8.71 -7.35 13.65
C THR A 179 -9.53 -6.11 13.95
N ALA A 180 -10.04 -6.00 15.18
CA ALA A 180 -10.76 -4.81 15.62
C ALA A 180 -9.89 -3.54 15.57
N SER A 181 -8.61 -3.64 15.93
CA SER A 181 -7.68 -2.51 15.91
C SER A 181 -7.22 -2.18 14.50
N ALA A 182 -6.83 -3.19 13.71
CA ALA A 182 -6.29 -3.00 12.36
C ALA A 182 -7.34 -2.49 11.35
N LEU A 183 -8.63 -2.82 11.57
CA LEU A 183 -9.74 -2.43 10.69
C LEU A 183 -10.51 -1.19 11.20
N LYS A 184 -10.14 -0.63 12.34
CA LYS A 184 -10.64 0.70 12.71
C LYS A 184 -10.18 1.70 11.64
N ASN A 185 -11.08 2.64 11.30
CA ASN A 185 -10.72 3.72 10.39
C ASN A 185 -9.42 4.36 10.85
N PRO A 186 -8.36 4.35 10.04
CA PRO A 186 -7.12 5.00 10.40
C PRO A 186 -7.38 6.49 10.61
N PRO A 187 -6.68 7.16 11.54
CA PRO A 187 -6.81 8.59 11.71
C PRO A 187 -6.40 9.31 10.43
N ARG A 188 -6.92 10.50 10.24
CA ARG A 188 -6.38 11.40 9.21
C ARG A 188 -4.92 11.70 9.58
N ILE A 189 -4.01 11.48 8.63
CA ILE A 189 -2.57 11.58 8.89
C ILE A 189 -2.09 13.04 8.76
N TRP A 190 -2.89 13.93 8.13
CA TRP A 190 -2.70 15.37 7.98
C TRP A 190 -4.01 16.14 7.95
#